data_19169056870c1978c27ee96ce8d20dba
#
_entry.id   19169056870c1978c27ee96ce8d20dba
#
_cell.length_a   1.000
_cell.length_b   1.000
_cell.length_c   1.000
_cell.angle_alpha   90.00
_cell.angle_beta   90.00
_cell.angle_gamma   90.00
#
_symmetry.space_group_name_H-M   'P 1'
#
loop_
_entity.id
_entity.type
_entity.pdbx_description
1 polymer ?
#
loop_
_entity_poly.entity_id
_entity_poly.type
_entity_poly.pdbx_seq_one_letter_code
_entity_poly.pdbx_strand_id
1 'polypeptide(L)'
;MEKQTEISTIGEFGLIDRITDGISHVNTSTLTGVGDDAAVVSYPDTDVLISTDLLVEGVHFDLTYVPLKHLGYKAAVVNFSDIYAMNGTPRQITVALAISSRFTVEHIEALYSGIRLACEIYGVDLVGGDTTASRSGLVISVTCIGDVAKGSRR
;
A
#
# COMPACT_ATOMS: atom_id res chain seq x y z
N MET A 1 0.49 -19.19 21.40
CA MET A 1 1.15 -17.86 21.41
C MET A 1 1.67 -17.57 20.01
N GLU A 2 1.26 -16.47 19.43
CA GLU A 2 1.76 -16.09 18.12
C GLU A 2 3.24 -15.76 18.17
N LYS A 3 3.98 -16.20 17.16
CA LYS A 3 5.38 -15.87 17.01
C LYS A 3 5.55 -14.39 16.70
N GLN A 4 6.46 -13.72 17.41
CA GLN A 4 6.81 -12.33 17.16
C GLN A 4 8.27 -12.26 16.73
N THR A 5 8.53 -11.59 15.62
CA THR A 5 9.86 -11.44 15.04
C THR A 5 10.20 -9.94 14.98
N GLU A 6 11.31 -9.56 15.58
CA GLU A 6 11.79 -8.19 15.47
C GLU A 6 12.23 -7.91 14.03
N ILE A 7 11.89 -6.72 13.53
CA ILE A 7 12.25 -6.31 12.17
C ILE A 7 13.77 -6.32 11.98
N SER A 8 14.53 -5.91 13.00
CA SER A 8 15.99 -5.93 12.94
C SER A 8 16.59 -7.31 12.67
N THR A 9 15.86 -8.39 13.03
CA THR A 9 16.30 -9.77 12.80
C THR A 9 16.41 -10.11 11.30
N ILE A 10 15.50 -9.60 10.47
CA ILE A 10 15.46 -9.89 9.03
C ILE A 10 15.85 -8.68 8.17
N GLY A 11 15.91 -7.47 8.76
CA GLY A 11 16.25 -6.24 8.06
C GLY A 11 15.16 -5.76 7.11
N GLU A 12 15.42 -4.63 6.46
CA GLU A 12 14.47 -3.99 5.54
C GLU A 12 14.15 -4.88 4.33
N PHE A 13 15.17 -5.44 3.68
CA PHE A 13 14.95 -6.29 2.51
C PHE A 13 14.23 -7.58 2.87
N GLY A 14 14.55 -8.19 4.01
CA GLY A 14 13.84 -9.36 4.50
C GLY A 14 12.37 -9.06 4.80
N LEU A 15 12.09 -7.89 5.37
CA LEU A 15 10.72 -7.46 5.61
C LEU A 15 9.96 -7.27 4.29
N ILE A 16 10.55 -6.59 3.32
CA ILE A 16 9.95 -6.38 2.01
C ILE A 16 9.64 -7.73 1.35
N ASP A 17 10.58 -8.67 1.38
CA ASP A 17 10.36 -10.00 0.80
C ASP A 17 9.17 -10.71 1.43
N ARG A 18 9.01 -10.61 2.75
CA ARG A 18 7.90 -11.26 3.46
C ARG A 18 6.55 -10.63 3.18
N ILE A 19 6.46 -9.29 3.17
CA ILE A 19 5.17 -8.61 2.96
C ILE A 19 4.73 -8.61 1.50
N THR A 20 5.64 -8.83 0.57
CA THR A 20 5.33 -8.85 -0.87
C THR A 20 5.40 -10.25 -1.48
N ASP A 21 5.61 -11.28 -0.66
CA ASP A 21 5.68 -12.67 -1.15
C ASP A 21 4.40 -13.07 -1.86
N GLY A 22 4.54 -13.67 -3.04
CA GLY A 22 3.44 -14.17 -3.84
C GLY A 22 2.58 -13.11 -4.50
N ILE A 23 3.02 -11.86 -4.54
CA ILE A 23 2.30 -10.80 -5.26
C ILE A 23 2.31 -11.07 -6.76
N SER A 24 1.12 -10.98 -7.37
CA SER A 24 0.95 -11.02 -8.81
C SER A 24 0.27 -9.74 -9.29
N HIS A 25 0.49 -9.39 -10.55
CA HIS A 25 -0.10 -8.20 -11.16
C HIS A 25 -1.20 -8.59 -12.14
N VAL A 26 -2.31 -7.84 -12.12
CA VAL A 26 -3.48 -8.12 -12.95
C VAL A 26 -3.75 -7.03 -13.99
N ASN A 27 -3.17 -5.84 -13.82
CA ASN A 27 -3.36 -4.74 -14.76
C ASN A 27 -2.31 -4.78 -15.87
N THR A 28 -2.75 -4.65 -17.12
CA THR A 28 -1.84 -4.61 -18.27
C THR A 28 -0.96 -3.37 -18.28
N SER A 29 -1.39 -2.30 -17.60
CA SER A 29 -0.59 -1.08 -17.42
C SER A 29 0.60 -1.26 -16.48
N THR A 30 0.63 -2.32 -15.67
CA THR A 30 1.76 -2.64 -14.80
C THR A 30 2.78 -3.45 -15.59
N LEU A 31 3.95 -2.86 -15.86
CA LEU A 31 5.04 -3.55 -16.59
C LEU A 31 6.03 -4.16 -15.61
N THR A 32 6.42 -3.44 -14.58
CA THR A 32 7.33 -3.92 -13.52
C THR A 32 6.82 -3.45 -12.18
N GLY A 33 6.67 -4.38 -11.24
CA GLY A 33 6.22 -4.09 -9.89
C GLY A 33 7.36 -4.09 -8.87
N VAL A 34 7.10 -4.73 -7.72
CA VAL A 34 8.08 -4.84 -6.63
C VAL A 34 9.30 -5.65 -7.06
N GLY A 35 10.47 -5.21 -6.62
CA GLY A 35 11.72 -5.94 -6.83
C GLY A 35 12.81 -5.18 -7.58
N ASP A 36 12.52 -3.98 -8.03
CA ASP A 36 13.48 -3.11 -8.69
C ASP A 36 13.44 -1.72 -8.03
N ASP A 37 14.32 -0.82 -8.46
CA ASP A 37 14.43 0.53 -7.88
C ASP A 37 13.14 1.35 -8.06
N ALA A 38 12.39 1.06 -9.13
CA ALA A 38 11.11 1.71 -9.38
C ALA A 38 10.15 0.75 -10.08
N ALA A 39 8.85 0.97 -9.86
CA ALA A 39 7.83 0.32 -10.67
C ALA A 39 7.76 0.97 -12.05
N VAL A 40 7.35 0.20 -13.05
CA VAL A 40 7.14 0.71 -14.41
C VAL A 40 5.69 0.50 -14.78
N VAL A 41 5.01 1.59 -15.13
CA VAL A 41 3.63 1.57 -15.60
C VAL A 41 3.54 2.26 -16.97
N SER A 42 2.56 1.84 -17.78
CA SER A 42 2.36 2.42 -19.11
C SER A 42 0.89 2.72 -19.36
N TYR A 43 0.60 3.95 -19.73
CA TYR A 43 -0.75 4.45 -19.99
C TYR A 43 -0.76 5.23 -21.31
N PRO A 44 -0.66 4.55 -22.47
CA PRO A 44 -0.55 5.27 -23.76
C PRO A 44 -1.82 5.96 -24.21
N ASP A 45 -2.99 5.45 -23.81
CA ASP A 45 -4.27 5.85 -24.43
C ASP A 45 -5.29 6.45 -23.45
N THR A 46 -4.92 6.61 -22.18
CA THR A 46 -5.83 7.12 -21.15
C THR A 46 -5.19 8.28 -20.38
N ASP A 47 -6.03 9.03 -19.68
CA ASP A 47 -5.54 10.03 -18.72
C ASP A 47 -5.20 9.34 -17.40
N VAL A 48 -4.07 9.70 -16.81
CA VAL A 48 -3.61 9.12 -15.56
C VAL A 48 -4.11 9.96 -14.39
N LEU A 49 -4.62 9.28 -13.38
CA LEU A 49 -5.03 9.88 -12.11
C LEU A 49 -4.07 9.45 -11.01
N ILE A 50 -3.64 10.37 -10.18
CA ILE A 50 -2.73 10.08 -9.07
C ILE A 50 -3.33 10.70 -7.81
N SER A 51 -3.44 9.89 -6.75
CA SER A 51 -3.93 10.31 -5.45
C SER A 51 -3.00 9.78 -4.36
N THR A 52 -2.80 10.56 -3.31
CA THR A 52 -1.99 10.12 -2.16
C THR A 52 -2.65 10.56 -0.87
N ASP A 53 -2.57 9.69 0.13
CA ASP A 53 -3.04 9.96 1.49
C ASP A 53 -1.96 9.61 2.51
N LEU A 54 -1.95 10.34 3.61
CA LEU A 54 -1.03 10.13 4.72
C LEU A 54 -1.86 9.88 5.98
N LEU A 55 -1.64 8.75 6.63
CA LEU A 55 -2.30 8.39 7.87
C LEU A 55 -1.27 8.34 9.00
N VAL A 56 -1.55 9.04 10.09
CA VAL A 56 -0.64 9.18 11.23
C VAL A 56 -1.32 8.65 12.48
N GLU A 57 -0.66 7.72 13.17
CA GLU A 57 -1.14 7.18 14.44
C GLU A 57 -1.32 8.30 15.47
N GLY A 58 -2.45 8.25 16.18
CA GLY A 58 -2.81 9.28 17.15
C GLY A 58 -3.55 10.47 16.53
N VAL A 59 -3.53 10.61 15.21
CA VAL A 59 -4.26 11.66 14.48
C VAL A 59 -5.41 11.07 13.69
N HIS A 60 -5.13 10.08 12.84
CA HIS A 60 -6.10 9.47 11.94
C HIS A 60 -6.64 8.14 12.44
N PHE A 61 -5.91 7.46 13.31
CA PHE A 61 -6.29 6.16 13.88
C PHE A 61 -5.64 5.96 15.23
N ASP A 62 -6.21 5.02 16.00
CA ASP A 62 -5.68 4.61 17.30
C ASP A 62 -5.64 3.08 17.31
N LEU A 63 -4.44 2.51 17.44
CA LEU A 63 -4.23 1.06 17.42
C LEU A 63 -4.80 0.34 18.65
N THR A 64 -5.24 1.09 19.68
CA THR A 64 -5.96 0.51 20.80
C THR A 64 -7.32 -0.05 20.35
N TYR A 65 -7.92 0.53 19.31
CA TYR A 65 -9.27 0.19 18.87
C TYR A 65 -9.33 -0.44 17.48
N VAL A 66 -8.31 -0.27 16.65
CA VAL A 66 -8.34 -0.70 15.24
C VAL A 66 -7.33 -1.81 15.01
N PRO A 67 -7.77 -3.02 14.61
CA PRO A 67 -6.85 -4.06 14.18
C PRO A 67 -6.03 -3.64 12.97
N LEU A 68 -4.76 -4.03 12.93
CA LEU A 68 -3.84 -3.64 11.84
C LEU A 68 -4.34 -4.07 10.47
N LYS A 69 -4.94 -5.24 10.37
CA LYS A 69 -5.52 -5.70 9.09
C LYS A 69 -6.61 -4.76 8.60
N HIS A 70 -7.52 -4.34 9.48
CA HIS A 70 -8.58 -3.39 9.12
C HIS A 70 -8.01 -2.03 8.72
N LEU A 71 -6.99 -1.58 9.43
CA LEU A 71 -6.30 -0.33 9.12
C LEU A 71 -5.67 -0.38 7.73
N GLY A 72 -4.98 -1.47 7.39
CA GLY A 72 -4.38 -1.65 6.08
C GLY A 72 -5.42 -1.65 4.96
N TYR A 73 -6.50 -2.38 5.15
CA TYR A 73 -7.61 -2.41 4.19
C TYR A 73 -8.18 -1.01 3.96
N LYS A 74 -8.48 -0.30 5.05
CA LYS A 74 -9.02 1.06 4.99
C LYS A 74 -8.08 2.04 4.31
N ALA A 75 -6.79 1.96 4.63
CA ALA A 75 -5.78 2.84 4.03
C ALA A 75 -5.74 2.71 2.50
N ALA A 76 -5.87 1.49 1.98
CA ALA A 76 -5.94 1.26 0.55
C ALA A 76 -7.25 1.76 -0.05
N VAL A 77 -8.39 1.39 0.53
CA VAL A 77 -9.72 1.69 -0.02
C VAL A 77 -10.00 3.19 -0.06
N VAL A 78 -9.53 3.96 0.91
CA VAL A 78 -9.68 5.43 0.90
C VAL A 78 -9.03 6.03 -0.35
N ASN A 79 -7.86 5.53 -0.72
CA ASN A 79 -7.19 5.97 -1.95
C ASN A 79 -7.92 5.53 -3.22
N PHE A 80 -8.44 4.31 -3.24
CA PHE A 80 -9.25 3.84 -4.39
C PHE A 80 -10.48 4.72 -4.58
N SER A 81 -11.11 5.15 -3.47
CA SER A 81 -12.27 6.04 -3.52
C SER A 81 -11.98 7.35 -4.23
N ASP A 82 -10.80 7.92 -4.03
CA ASP A 82 -10.41 9.18 -4.67
C ASP A 82 -10.30 9.01 -6.18
N ILE A 83 -9.82 7.87 -6.65
CA ILE A 83 -9.72 7.56 -8.08
C ILE A 83 -11.14 7.37 -8.67
N TYR A 84 -11.99 6.62 -7.97
CA TYR A 84 -13.38 6.42 -8.42
C TYR A 84 -14.14 7.74 -8.46
N ALA A 85 -13.90 8.65 -7.51
CA ALA A 85 -14.54 9.97 -7.49
C ALA A 85 -14.22 10.81 -8.72
N MET A 86 -13.07 10.55 -9.37
CA MET A 86 -12.66 11.19 -10.61
C MET A 86 -13.12 10.43 -11.86
N ASN A 87 -14.07 9.53 -11.71
CA ASN A 87 -14.59 8.67 -12.77
C ASN A 87 -13.54 7.68 -13.33
N GLY A 88 -12.49 7.43 -12.57
CA GLY A 88 -11.40 6.54 -12.98
C GLY A 88 -11.48 5.16 -12.35
N THR A 89 -10.52 4.34 -12.72
CA THR A 89 -10.32 3.00 -12.17
C THR A 89 -8.92 2.94 -11.53
N PRO A 90 -8.81 2.58 -10.24
CA PRO A 90 -7.49 2.41 -9.62
C PRO A 90 -6.79 1.19 -10.21
N ARG A 91 -5.48 1.32 -10.48
CA ARG A 91 -4.69 0.28 -11.15
C ARG A 91 -3.48 -0.17 -10.36
N GLN A 92 -2.74 0.77 -9.77
CA GLN A 92 -1.54 0.46 -8.99
C GLN A 92 -1.53 1.27 -7.70
N ILE A 93 -0.90 0.72 -6.66
CA ILE A 93 -0.56 1.47 -5.45
C ILE A 93 0.88 1.26 -5.04
N THR A 94 1.42 2.28 -4.37
CA THR A 94 2.64 2.17 -3.59
C THR A 94 2.33 2.49 -2.14
N VAL A 95 3.03 1.84 -1.21
CA VAL A 95 2.80 2.02 0.23
C VAL A 95 4.13 2.33 0.90
N ALA A 96 4.23 3.48 1.53
CA ALA A 96 5.39 3.86 2.33
C ALA A 96 5.00 3.85 3.81
N LEU A 97 5.87 3.29 4.64
CA LEU A 97 5.66 3.16 6.08
C LEU A 97 6.81 3.81 6.85
N ALA A 98 6.47 4.51 7.93
CA ALA A 98 7.41 4.84 8.99
C ALA A 98 7.01 4.03 10.22
N ILE A 99 7.95 3.22 10.75
CA ILE A 99 7.67 2.18 11.74
C ILE A 99 8.58 2.39 12.95
N SER A 100 7.99 2.42 14.15
CA SER A 100 8.78 2.44 15.37
C SER A 100 9.19 1.02 15.79
N SER A 101 10.18 0.91 16.67
CA SER A 101 10.73 -0.38 17.12
C SER A 101 9.74 -1.26 17.89
N ARG A 102 8.61 -0.72 18.34
CA ARG A 102 7.58 -1.50 19.03
C ARG A 102 6.79 -2.43 18.09
N PHE A 103 6.88 -2.21 16.75
CA PHE A 103 6.20 -3.06 15.79
C PHE A 103 7.08 -4.25 15.41
N THR A 104 6.47 -5.41 15.34
CA THR A 104 7.13 -6.66 14.91
C THR A 104 6.87 -6.91 13.43
N VAL A 105 7.58 -7.88 12.87
CA VAL A 105 7.33 -8.34 11.50
C VAL A 105 5.88 -8.78 11.34
N GLU A 106 5.36 -9.53 12.32
CA GLU A 106 3.98 -10.03 12.29
C GLU A 106 2.95 -8.91 12.31
N HIS A 107 3.22 -7.81 13.01
CA HIS A 107 2.36 -6.62 12.98
C HIS A 107 2.28 -6.03 11.57
N ILE A 108 3.41 -5.91 10.90
CA ILE A 108 3.48 -5.35 9.54
C ILE A 108 2.87 -6.32 8.53
N GLU A 109 3.05 -7.62 8.69
CA GLU A 109 2.37 -8.62 7.88
C GLU A 109 0.85 -8.51 8.01
N ALA A 110 0.33 -8.27 9.22
CA ALA A 110 -1.11 -8.07 9.44
C ALA A 110 -1.62 -6.82 8.71
N LEU A 111 -0.88 -5.71 8.79
CA LEU A 111 -1.21 -4.48 8.07
C LEU A 111 -1.27 -4.73 6.56
N TYR A 112 -0.23 -5.35 6.01
CA TYR A 112 -0.16 -5.65 4.58
C TYR A 112 -1.19 -6.68 4.13
N SER A 113 -1.59 -7.60 4.99
CA SER A 113 -2.67 -8.55 4.64
C SER A 113 -3.96 -7.81 4.33
N GLY A 114 -4.25 -6.75 5.06
CA GLY A 114 -5.40 -5.89 4.78
C GLY A 114 -5.26 -5.10 3.49
N ILE A 115 -4.09 -4.53 3.25
CA ILE A 115 -3.77 -3.83 2.00
C ILE A 115 -3.90 -4.77 0.81
N ARG A 116 -3.32 -5.96 0.89
CA ARG A 116 -3.36 -6.95 -0.18
C ARG A 116 -4.77 -7.47 -0.45
N LEU A 117 -5.58 -7.63 0.61
CA LEU A 117 -6.98 -8.01 0.45
C LEU A 117 -7.75 -6.95 -0.34
N ALA A 118 -7.56 -5.67 -0.02
CA ALA A 118 -8.18 -4.58 -0.77
C ALA A 118 -7.73 -4.59 -2.23
N CYS A 119 -6.44 -4.77 -2.47
CA CYS A 119 -5.90 -4.87 -3.83
C CYS A 119 -6.52 -6.02 -4.61
N GLU A 120 -6.68 -7.17 -3.97
CA GLU A 120 -7.29 -8.36 -4.59
C GLU A 120 -8.75 -8.10 -4.95
N ILE A 121 -9.53 -7.54 -4.02
CA ILE A 121 -10.96 -7.28 -4.23
C ILE A 121 -11.17 -6.26 -5.35
N TYR A 122 -10.36 -5.19 -5.39
CA TYR A 122 -10.54 -4.09 -6.34
C TYR A 122 -9.70 -4.22 -7.61
N GLY A 123 -8.90 -5.28 -7.73
CA GLY A 123 -8.07 -5.50 -8.93
C GLY A 123 -6.94 -4.48 -9.07
N VAL A 124 -6.31 -4.10 -7.97
CA VAL A 124 -5.22 -3.12 -7.92
C VAL A 124 -3.91 -3.84 -7.67
N ASP A 125 -2.86 -3.42 -8.35
CA ASP A 125 -1.52 -3.98 -8.18
C ASP A 125 -0.72 -3.20 -7.14
N LEU A 126 -0.16 -3.89 -6.15
CA LEU A 126 0.83 -3.30 -5.24
C LEU A 126 2.19 -3.37 -5.94
N VAL A 127 2.74 -2.23 -6.31
CA VAL A 127 3.89 -2.17 -7.22
C VAL A 127 5.16 -1.61 -6.59
N GLY A 128 5.08 -1.07 -5.39
CA GLY A 128 6.26 -0.52 -4.74
C GLY A 128 5.94 0.12 -3.40
N GLY A 129 6.94 0.74 -2.81
CA GLY A 129 6.81 1.42 -1.54
C GLY A 129 8.15 1.67 -0.89
N ASP A 130 8.11 2.02 0.38
CA ASP A 130 9.30 2.28 1.17
C ASP A 130 9.01 1.98 2.63
N THR A 131 10.05 1.70 3.40
CA THR A 131 9.95 1.50 4.84
C THR A 131 11.09 2.23 5.51
N THR A 132 10.77 3.09 6.47
CA THR A 132 11.77 3.81 7.24
C THR A 132 11.45 3.73 8.73
N ALA A 133 12.41 4.11 9.56
CA ALA A 133 12.23 4.14 11.00
C ALA A 133 11.46 5.38 11.43
N SER A 134 10.67 5.22 12.49
CA SER A 134 10.00 6.31 13.18
C SER A 134 10.39 6.27 14.66
N ARG A 135 10.47 7.42 15.30
CA ARG A 135 10.75 7.49 16.75
C ARG A 135 9.52 7.11 17.57
N SER A 136 8.34 7.39 17.05
CA SER A 136 7.08 7.07 17.71
C SER A 136 5.99 6.93 16.69
N GLY A 137 5.09 5.98 16.93
CA GLY A 137 3.92 5.80 16.11
C GLY A 137 4.18 5.22 14.72
N LEU A 138 3.10 4.89 14.07
CA LEU A 138 3.05 4.35 12.72
C LEU A 138 2.55 5.43 11.77
N VAL A 139 3.24 5.60 10.65
CA VAL A 139 2.80 6.50 9.57
C VAL A 139 2.65 5.66 8.32
N ILE A 140 1.53 5.81 7.63
CA ILE A 140 1.22 5.09 6.40
C ILE A 140 0.95 6.10 5.30
N SER A 141 1.72 6.04 4.22
CA SER A 141 1.49 6.84 3.01
C SER A 141 1.14 5.89 1.88
N VAL A 142 -0.03 6.08 1.28
CA VAL A 142 -0.47 5.29 0.13
C VAL A 142 -0.64 6.21 -1.06
N THR A 143 -0.02 5.86 -2.17
CA THR A 143 -0.20 6.56 -3.44
C THR A 143 -0.87 5.60 -4.43
N CYS A 144 -1.98 6.06 -4.99
CA CYS A 144 -2.75 5.28 -5.97
C CYS A 144 -2.64 5.92 -7.35
N ILE A 145 -2.39 5.08 -8.34
CA ILE A 145 -2.39 5.46 -9.76
C ILE A 145 -3.54 4.74 -10.41
N GLY A 146 -4.31 5.49 -11.18
CA GLY A 146 -5.42 4.93 -11.95
C GLY A 146 -5.54 5.64 -13.27
N ASP A 147 -6.55 5.27 -14.04
CA ASP A 147 -6.79 5.88 -15.33
C ASP A 147 -8.28 6.07 -15.61
N VAL A 148 -8.53 6.93 -16.57
CA VAL A 148 -9.85 7.24 -17.05
C VAL A 148 -9.74 7.50 -18.56
N ALA A 149 -10.79 7.20 -19.31
CA ALA A 149 -10.83 7.51 -20.73
C ALA A 149 -10.55 9.00 -20.96
N LYS A 150 -9.77 9.32 -21.97
CA LYS A 150 -9.38 10.71 -22.27
C LYS A 150 -10.61 11.60 -22.38
N GLY A 151 -10.57 12.71 -21.64
CA GLY A 151 -11.65 13.68 -21.60
C GLY A 151 -12.86 13.29 -20.74
N SER A 152 -12.82 12.13 -20.06
CA SER A 152 -13.96 11.62 -19.27
C SER A 152 -13.80 11.80 -17.77
N ARG A 153 -12.72 12.42 -17.31
CA ARG A 153 -12.51 12.67 -15.88
C ARG A 153 -13.53 13.69 -15.36
N ARG A 154 -13.81 13.57 -14.10
CA ARG A 154 -14.58 14.57 -13.36
C ARG A 154 -13.70 15.65 -12.80
#